data_5a384e4e5a207185040eba743ce5d441
#
_entry.id   5a384e4e5a207185040eba743ce5d441
#
_cell.length_a   1.000
_cell.length_b   1.000
_cell.length_c   1.000
_cell.angle_alpha   90.00
_cell.angle_beta   90.00
_cell.angle_gamma   90.00
#
_symmetry.space_group_name_H-M   'P 1'
#
loop_
_entity.id
_entity.type
_entity.pdbx_description
1 polymer ?
#
loop_
_entity_poly.entity_id
_entity_poly.type
_entity_poly.pdbx_seq_one_letter_code
_entity_poly.pdbx_strand_id
1 'polypeptide(L)'
;MSDAEIEALIKRTESEELRVAYGEMLYGCGRDPANRIWYAPWRMALKGGPDCIGDLDFKGPVKAHAVEIGYGILPDYEGNGYTTEAVQAMTKWAFEQKDVVFVEAETDPENRASQRVLEKCGFAPDGTTGLEGPRFVLERPLTNWQPIYMLFGMSIGMSLGSLRGQLALGMAIGLGLGSLAGILISQSEKQKRDALRAERKK
;
A
#
# COMPACT_ATOMS: atom_id res chain seq x y z
N MET A 1 9.50 9.83 -12.45
CA MET A 1 10.50 10.28 -13.47
C MET A 1 9.81 10.89 -14.68
N SER A 2 10.50 11.77 -15.42
CA SER A 2 10.08 12.28 -16.74
C SER A 2 10.37 11.27 -17.84
N ASP A 3 9.79 11.47 -19.05
CA ASP A 3 10.06 10.59 -20.19
C ASP A 3 11.53 10.57 -20.58
N ALA A 4 12.18 11.74 -20.58
CA ALA A 4 13.61 11.85 -20.87
C ALA A 4 14.50 11.09 -19.87
N GLU A 5 14.10 11.04 -18.58
CA GLU A 5 14.82 10.27 -17.57
C GLU A 5 14.63 8.75 -17.77
N ILE A 6 13.42 8.32 -18.15
CA ILE A 6 13.14 6.90 -18.45
C ILE A 6 13.91 6.46 -19.71
N GLU A 7 13.91 7.29 -20.77
CA GLU A 7 14.71 7.03 -21.97
C GLU A 7 16.23 6.96 -21.67
N ALA A 8 16.72 7.78 -20.75
CA ALA A 8 18.09 7.71 -20.29
C ALA A 8 18.41 6.40 -19.57
N LEU A 9 17.47 5.87 -18.75
CA LEU A 9 17.60 4.56 -18.11
C LEU A 9 17.64 3.44 -19.15
N ILE A 10 16.74 3.45 -20.14
CA ILE A 10 16.70 2.48 -21.23
C ILE A 10 18.08 2.41 -21.96
N LYS A 11 18.70 3.56 -22.19
CA LYS A 11 20.00 3.64 -22.87
C LYS A 11 21.18 3.17 -22.00
N ARG A 12 21.07 3.33 -20.69
CA ARG A 12 22.17 3.02 -19.75
C ARG A 12 22.13 1.59 -19.22
N THR A 13 20.96 0.95 -19.23
CA THR A 13 20.83 -0.41 -18.69
C THR A 13 21.41 -1.46 -19.64
N GLU A 14 22.20 -2.37 -19.08
CA GLU A 14 22.78 -3.50 -19.84
C GLU A 14 21.82 -4.71 -19.87
N SER A 15 20.92 -4.81 -18.90
CA SER A 15 19.92 -5.89 -18.84
C SER A 15 18.83 -5.66 -19.89
N GLU A 16 18.61 -6.68 -20.75
CA GLU A 16 17.53 -6.65 -21.73
C GLU A 16 16.16 -6.65 -21.06
N GLU A 17 15.99 -7.40 -19.95
CA GLU A 17 14.76 -7.44 -19.17
C GLU A 17 14.37 -6.07 -18.62
N LEU A 18 15.33 -5.35 -18.01
CA LEU A 18 15.09 -4.00 -17.51
C LEU A 18 14.85 -3.00 -18.65
N ARG A 19 15.48 -3.19 -19.80
CA ARG A 19 15.23 -2.35 -20.98
C ARG A 19 13.79 -2.49 -21.47
N VAL A 20 13.30 -3.72 -21.54
CA VAL A 20 11.90 -4.01 -21.90
C VAL A 20 10.95 -3.40 -20.85
N ALA A 21 11.21 -3.61 -19.55
CA ALA A 21 10.38 -3.09 -18.48
C ALA A 21 10.25 -1.55 -18.52
N TYR A 22 11.38 -0.83 -18.64
CA TYR A 22 11.34 0.63 -18.78
C TYR A 22 10.65 1.08 -20.07
N GLY A 23 10.75 0.31 -21.16
CA GLY A 23 10.04 0.56 -22.41
C GLY A 23 8.53 0.46 -22.23
N GLU A 24 8.05 -0.56 -21.52
CA GLU A 24 6.63 -0.73 -21.18
C GLU A 24 6.11 0.37 -20.26
N MET A 25 6.91 0.79 -19.28
CA MET A 25 6.59 1.92 -18.40
C MET A 25 6.44 3.23 -19.20
N LEU A 26 7.38 3.51 -20.09
CA LEU A 26 7.33 4.70 -20.95
C LEU A 26 6.13 4.66 -21.89
N TYR A 27 5.84 3.52 -22.49
CA TYR A 27 4.66 3.31 -23.33
C TYR A 27 3.36 3.54 -22.53
N GLY A 28 3.26 2.99 -21.31
CA GLY A 28 2.14 3.21 -20.41
C GLY A 28 1.93 4.68 -20.07
N CYS A 29 3.02 5.41 -19.76
CA CYS A 29 3.00 6.85 -19.51
C CYS A 29 2.44 7.67 -20.70
N GLY A 30 2.81 7.31 -21.93
CA GLY A 30 2.34 7.97 -23.13
C GLY A 30 0.89 7.62 -23.49
N ARG A 31 0.50 6.36 -23.29
CA ARG A 31 -0.85 5.86 -23.61
C ARG A 31 -1.91 6.38 -22.65
N ASP A 32 -1.59 6.53 -21.38
CA ASP A 32 -2.52 6.98 -20.33
C ASP A 32 -1.88 8.06 -19.44
N PRO A 33 -1.74 9.30 -19.96
CA PRO A 33 -1.09 10.39 -19.22
C PRO A 33 -1.82 10.75 -17.91
N ALA A 34 -3.13 10.51 -17.80
CA ALA A 34 -3.92 10.78 -16.61
C ALA A 34 -3.52 9.85 -15.44
N ASN A 35 -3.10 8.63 -15.75
CA ASN A 35 -2.65 7.62 -14.80
C ASN A 35 -1.13 7.42 -14.82
N ARG A 36 -0.38 8.37 -15.36
CA ARG A 36 1.09 8.31 -15.48
C ARG A 36 1.79 7.86 -14.21
N ILE A 37 1.29 8.31 -13.06
CA ILE A 37 1.86 8.02 -11.75
C ILE A 37 1.94 6.52 -11.43
N TRP A 38 1.10 5.70 -12.08
CA TRP A 38 1.04 4.25 -11.93
C TRP A 38 1.93 3.49 -12.93
N TYR A 39 2.55 4.20 -13.86
CA TYR A 39 3.45 3.61 -14.86
C TYR A 39 4.88 4.10 -14.73
N ALA A 40 5.05 5.38 -14.32
CA ALA A 40 6.37 5.97 -14.25
C ALA A 40 7.18 5.42 -13.06
N PRO A 41 8.45 5.04 -13.26
CA PRO A 41 9.29 4.61 -12.14
C PRO A 41 9.61 5.77 -11.20
N TRP A 42 9.72 5.44 -9.92
CA TRP A 42 10.08 6.33 -8.83
C TRP A 42 11.53 6.08 -8.44
N ARG A 43 12.30 7.13 -8.29
CA ARG A 43 13.73 7.03 -7.99
C ARG A 43 13.97 6.96 -6.49
N MET A 44 14.82 6.02 -6.07
CA MET A 44 15.42 6.02 -4.73
C MET A 44 16.70 6.85 -4.75
N ALA A 45 16.81 7.84 -3.85
CA ALA A 45 17.98 8.69 -3.72
C ALA A 45 18.38 8.85 -2.25
N LEU A 46 19.68 8.99 -1.98
CA LEU A 46 20.17 9.27 -0.63
C LEU A 46 20.24 10.78 -0.39
N LYS A 47 19.82 11.22 0.79
CA LYS A 47 19.98 12.64 1.19
C LYS A 47 21.47 12.99 1.26
N GLY A 48 21.90 13.92 0.42
CA GLY A 48 23.30 14.34 0.33
C GLY A 48 24.25 13.33 -0.29
N GLY A 49 23.71 12.31 -0.93
CA GLY A 49 24.43 11.25 -1.63
C GLY A 49 24.05 11.15 -3.12
N PRO A 50 24.24 9.98 -3.72
CA PRO A 50 23.89 9.76 -5.12
C PRO A 50 22.41 10.02 -5.42
N ASP A 51 22.15 10.60 -6.58
CA ASP A 51 20.81 10.95 -7.05
C ASP A 51 19.94 9.73 -7.37
N CYS A 52 20.55 8.56 -7.53
CA CYS A 52 19.84 7.32 -7.79
C CYS A 52 20.63 6.13 -7.27
N ILE A 53 20.03 5.37 -6.34
CA ILE A 53 20.56 4.11 -5.82
C ILE A 53 19.66 2.91 -6.20
N GLY A 54 18.53 3.18 -6.83
CA GLY A 54 17.53 2.20 -7.24
C GLY A 54 16.24 2.87 -7.64
N ASP A 55 15.26 2.08 -7.98
CA ASP A 55 13.92 2.54 -8.35
C ASP A 55 12.81 1.63 -7.83
N LEU A 56 11.60 2.15 -7.91
CA LEU A 56 10.35 1.43 -7.65
C LEU A 56 9.33 1.85 -8.70
N ASP A 57 8.40 0.96 -9.00
CA ASP A 57 7.30 1.24 -9.91
C ASP A 57 6.02 0.54 -9.47
N PHE A 58 4.92 0.94 -10.10
CA PHE A 58 3.71 0.14 -10.14
C PHE A 58 3.52 -0.40 -11.56
N LYS A 59 3.14 -1.67 -11.68
CA LYS A 59 2.92 -2.31 -12.98
C LYS A 59 1.60 -1.91 -13.64
N GLY A 60 1.15 -0.68 -13.40
CA GLY A 60 -0.05 -0.09 -13.98
C GLY A 60 -1.06 0.40 -12.94
N PRO A 61 -2.22 0.95 -13.41
CA PRO A 61 -3.24 1.52 -12.55
C PRO A 61 -4.00 0.45 -11.77
N VAL A 62 -4.75 0.91 -10.77
CA VAL A 62 -5.57 0.06 -9.88
C VAL A 62 -6.49 -0.87 -10.67
N LYS A 63 -6.40 -2.17 -10.40
CA LYS A 63 -7.29 -3.22 -10.95
C LYS A 63 -7.81 -4.07 -9.79
N ALA A 64 -9.12 -4.30 -9.74
CA ALA A 64 -9.75 -5.09 -8.67
C ALA A 64 -9.28 -4.66 -7.25
N HIS A 65 -9.15 -3.34 -7.03
CA HIS A 65 -8.68 -2.73 -5.79
C HIS A 65 -7.22 -3.05 -5.41
N ALA A 66 -6.43 -3.57 -6.33
CA ALA A 66 -5.02 -3.90 -6.15
C ALA A 66 -4.11 -3.11 -7.09
N VAL A 67 -2.87 -2.90 -6.67
CA VAL A 67 -1.76 -2.43 -7.48
C VAL A 67 -0.56 -3.34 -7.23
N GLU A 68 0.21 -3.63 -8.26
CA GLU A 68 1.43 -4.42 -8.14
C GLU A 68 2.64 -3.50 -8.10
N ILE A 69 3.54 -3.72 -7.11
CA ILE A 69 4.77 -2.95 -6.94
C ILE A 69 5.97 -3.79 -7.39
N GLY A 70 6.85 -3.15 -8.19
CA GLY A 70 8.19 -3.61 -8.50
C GLY A 70 9.25 -2.73 -7.84
N TYR A 71 10.44 -3.26 -7.60
CA TYR A 71 11.56 -2.49 -7.09
C TYR A 71 12.90 -3.14 -7.41
N GLY A 72 13.90 -2.29 -7.59
CA GLY A 72 15.29 -2.68 -7.76
C GLY A 72 16.22 -1.75 -6.98
N ILE A 73 17.38 -2.26 -6.59
CA ILE A 73 18.44 -1.47 -5.94
C ILE A 73 19.79 -1.86 -6.54
N LEU A 74 20.69 -0.89 -6.66
CA LEU A 74 22.05 -1.15 -7.12
C LEU A 74 22.80 -2.00 -6.10
N PRO A 75 23.63 -2.98 -6.53
CA PRO A 75 24.32 -3.94 -5.65
C PRO A 75 25.11 -3.29 -4.51
N ASP A 76 25.77 -2.17 -4.77
CA ASP A 76 26.56 -1.45 -3.78
C ASP A 76 25.75 -0.88 -2.60
N TYR A 77 24.43 -0.82 -2.74
CA TYR A 77 23.51 -0.27 -1.73
C TYR A 77 22.62 -1.32 -1.09
N GLU A 78 22.76 -2.59 -1.46
CA GLU A 78 22.03 -3.69 -0.85
C GLU A 78 22.36 -3.87 0.64
N GLY A 79 21.47 -4.51 1.37
CA GLY A 79 21.67 -4.84 2.79
C GLY A 79 21.55 -3.68 3.79
N ASN A 80 21.41 -2.43 3.30
CA ASN A 80 21.34 -1.23 4.16
C ASN A 80 19.92 -0.83 4.58
N GLY A 81 18.90 -1.56 4.13
CA GLY A 81 17.48 -1.30 4.46
C GLY A 81 16.80 -0.24 3.59
N TYR A 82 17.49 0.38 2.65
CA TYR A 82 16.93 1.42 1.77
C TYR A 82 15.70 0.95 0.99
N THR A 83 15.75 -0.26 0.42
CA THR A 83 14.61 -0.84 -0.29
C THR A 83 13.41 -1.03 0.64
N THR A 84 13.63 -1.49 1.88
CA THR A 84 12.55 -1.65 2.86
C THR A 84 11.89 -0.31 3.17
N GLU A 85 12.67 0.76 3.42
CA GLU A 85 12.16 2.11 3.67
C GLU A 85 11.37 2.63 2.47
N ALA A 86 11.90 2.46 1.26
CA ALA A 86 11.27 2.92 0.04
C ALA A 86 9.94 2.17 -0.24
N VAL A 87 9.91 0.85 -0.10
CA VAL A 87 8.68 0.04 -0.25
C VAL A 87 7.63 0.42 0.79
N GLN A 88 8.01 0.65 2.06
CA GLN A 88 7.09 1.13 3.09
C GLN A 88 6.51 2.51 2.75
N ALA A 89 7.32 3.45 2.27
CA ALA A 89 6.86 4.77 1.87
C ALA A 89 5.90 4.68 0.68
N MET A 90 6.24 3.87 -0.32
CA MET A 90 5.44 3.69 -1.53
C MET A 90 4.10 3.00 -1.25
N THR A 91 4.09 1.95 -0.42
CA THR A 91 2.85 1.27 -0.02
C THR A 91 1.94 2.15 0.81
N LYS A 92 2.51 2.97 1.71
CA LYS A 92 1.74 3.98 2.45
C LYS A 92 1.09 4.97 1.49
N TRP A 93 1.85 5.52 0.55
CA TRP A 93 1.34 6.42 -0.47
C TRP A 93 0.24 5.76 -1.32
N ALA A 94 0.43 4.50 -1.74
CA ALA A 94 -0.57 3.77 -2.50
C ALA A 94 -1.89 3.63 -1.74
N PHE A 95 -1.84 3.35 -0.43
CA PHE A 95 -3.05 3.26 0.39
C PHE A 95 -3.75 4.60 0.64
N GLU A 96 -3.11 5.73 0.41
CA GLU A 96 -3.74 7.05 0.42
C GLU A 96 -4.51 7.32 -0.88
N GLN A 97 -4.23 6.55 -1.94
CA GLN A 97 -4.94 6.69 -3.21
C GLN A 97 -6.33 6.04 -3.15
N LYS A 98 -7.23 6.61 -3.96
CA LYS A 98 -8.59 6.09 -4.08
C LYS A 98 -8.57 4.66 -4.61
N ASP A 99 -9.44 3.84 -4.07
CA ASP A 99 -9.71 2.47 -4.51
C ASP A 99 -8.56 1.44 -4.33
N VAL A 100 -7.38 1.83 -3.80
CA VAL A 100 -6.31 0.88 -3.47
C VAL A 100 -6.57 0.26 -2.10
N VAL A 101 -6.83 -1.03 -2.06
CA VAL A 101 -7.05 -1.83 -0.83
C VAL A 101 -5.92 -2.83 -0.63
N PHE A 102 -5.32 -3.29 -1.73
CA PHE A 102 -4.24 -4.26 -1.75
C PHE A 102 -3.04 -3.71 -2.51
N VAL A 103 -1.84 -4.00 -2.01
CA VAL A 103 -0.59 -3.87 -2.77
C VAL A 103 -0.01 -5.26 -2.92
N GLU A 104 0.27 -5.65 -4.15
CA GLU A 104 0.82 -6.95 -4.52
C GLU A 104 2.28 -6.83 -4.92
N ALA A 105 3.04 -7.89 -4.78
CA ALA A 105 4.38 -8.00 -5.32
C ALA A 105 4.64 -9.46 -5.69
N GLU A 106 5.36 -9.67 -6.78
CA GLU A 106 5.87 -10.98 -7.17
C GLU A 106 7.39 -10.99 -7.04
N THR A 107 7.96 -12.13 -6.77
CA THR A 107 9.42 -12.27 -6.69
C THR A 107 9.83 -13.70 -7.03
N ASP A 108 11.01 -13.84 -7.61
CA ASP A 108 11.61 -15.13 -7.85
C ASP A 108 11.68 -15.95 -6.54
N PRO A 109 11.30 -17.24 -6.56
CA PRO A 109 11.38 -18.13 -5.40
C PRO A 109 12.78 -18.22 -4.77
N GLU A 110 13.83 -17.98 -5.55
CA GLU A 110 15.22 -18.01 -5.10
C GLU A 110 15.69 -16.64 -4.58
N ASN A 111 14.97 -15.55 -4.88
CA ASN A 111 15.32 -14.22 -4.44
C ASN A 111 14.95 -13.97 -2.96
N ARG A 112 15.76 -14.55 -2.07
CA ARG A 112 15.58 -14.43 -0.61
C ARG A 112 15.72 -12.99 -0.11
N ALA A 113 16.45 -12.14 -0.81
CA ALA A 113 16.61 -10.74 -0.44
C ALA A 113 15.29 -10.00 -0.62
N SER A 114 14.64 -10.14 -1.77
CA SER A 114 13.32 -9.56 -2.04
C SER A 114 12.25 -10.09 -1.07
N GLN A 115 12.19 -11.41 -0.84
CA GLN A 115 11.24 -12.00 0.11
C GLN A 115 11.37 -11.37 1.51
N ARG A 116 12.61 -11.19 2.01
CA ARG A 116 12.87 -10.54 3.31
C ARG A 116 12.45 -9.08 3.35
N VAL A 117 12.58 -8.35 2.24
CA VAL A 117 12.08 -6.97 2.13
C VAL A 117 10.57 -6.97 2.25
N LEU A 118 9.86 -7.82 1.50
CA LEU A 118 8.41 -7.95 1.55
C LEU A 118 7.91 -8.32 2.95
N GLU A 119 8.50 -9.32 3.59
CA GLU A 119 8.17 -9.72 4.95
C GLU A 119 8.34 -8.57 5.96
N LYS A 120 9.47 -7.84 5.90
CA LYS A 120 9.72 -6.66 6.76
C LYS A 120 8.73 -5.52 6.53
N CYS A 121 8.19 -5.41 5.32
CA CYS A 121 7.15 -4.44 4.98
C CYS A 121 5.73 -4.91 5.36
N GLY A 122 5.59 -6.15 5.88
CA GLY A 122 4.32 -6.70 6.33
C GLY A 122 3.52 -7.41 5.24
N PHE A 123 4.11 -7.67 4.08
CA PHE A 123 3.50 -8.50 3.06
C PHE A 123 3.45 -9.96 3.52
N ALA A 124 2.39 -10.65 3.14
CA ALA A 124 2.21 -12.08 3.38
C ALA A 124 1.98 -12.82 2.07
N PRO A 125 2.50 -14.07 1.92
CA PRO A 125 2.20 -14.87 0.75
C PRO A 125 0.69 -15.15 0.67
N ASP A 126 0.09 -15.00 -0.51
CA ASP A 126 -1.34 -15.23 -0.70
C ASP A 126 -1.67 -16.65 -1.22
N GLY A 127 -0.65 -17.47 -1.40
CA GLY A 127 -0.75 -18.85 -1.88
C GLY A 127 -0.93 -18.97 -3.38
N THR A 128 -0.83 -17.88 -4.14
CA THR A 128 -0.84 -17.89 -5.61
C THR A 128 0.55 -17.65 -6.17
N THR A 129 0.74 -18.02 -7.45
CA THR A 129 1.97 -17.79 -8.20
C THR A 129 1.62 -16.99 -9.44
N GLY A 130 2.33 -15.90 -9.68
CA GLY A 130 2.22 -15.09 -10.87
C GLY A 130 3.28 -15.46 -11.92
N LEU A 131 3.60 -14.51 -12.79
CA LEU A 131 4.57 -14.71 -13.89
C LEU A 131 6.02 -14.77 -13.36
N GLU A 132 6.34 -14.01 -12.32
CA GLU A 132 7.68 -13.90 -11.75
C GLU A 132 7.91 -14.85 -10.56
N GLY A 133 6.86 -15.47 -10.04
CA GLY A 133 6.95 -16.41 -8.91
C GLY A 133 5.87 -16.23 -7.86
N PRO A 134 6.17 -16.58 -6.59
CA PRO A 134 5.22 -16.44 -5.49
C PRO A 134 4.72 -15.00 -5.34
N ARG A 135 3.39 -14.87 -5.17
CA ARG A 135 2.75 -13.59 -4.95
C ARG A 135 2.62 -13.28 -3.46
N PHE A 136 2.99 -12.08 -3.10
CA PHE A 136 2.86 -11.49 -1.78
C PHE A 136 1.87 -10.35 -1.80
N VAL A 137 1.11 -10.18 -0.72
CA VAL A 137 0.07 -9.17 -0.63
C VAL A 137 0.16 -8.43 0.70
N LEU A 138 0.10 -7.11 0.62
CA LEU A 138 -0.10 -6.22 1.75
C LEU A 138 -1.50 -5.61 1.67
N GLU A 139 -2.25 -5.67 2.77
CA GLU A 139 -3.60 -5.11 2.84
C GLU A 139 -3.58 -3.75 3.53
N ARG A 140 -4.43 -2.82 3.07
CA ARG A 140 -4.65 -1.56 3.78
C ARG A 140 -5.05 -1.85 5.22
N PRO A 141 -4.40 -1.25 6.24
CA PRO A 141 -4.80 -1.43 7.63
C PRO A 141 -6.26 -1.02 7.84
N LEU A 142 -6.99 -1.81 8.62
CA LEU A 142 -8.35 -1.42 9.06
C LEU A 142 -8.25 -0.33 10.13
N THR A 143 -9.13 0.65 10.04
CA THR A 143 -9.29 1.65 11.10
C THR A 143 -10.03 1.02 12.28
N ASN A 144 -9.47 1.16 13.48
CA ASN A 144 -10.20 0.77 14.69
C ASN A 144 -11.17 1.90 15.07
N TRP A 145 -12.41 1.77 14.65
CA TRP A 145 -13.47 2.74 14.90
C TRP A 145 -13.99 2.74 16.34
N GLN A 146 -13.77 1.66 17.07
CA GLN A 146 -14.34 1.49 18.41
C GLN A 146 -13.97 2.62 19.39
N PRO A 147 -12.67 3.01 19.57
CA PRO A 147 -12.34 4.11 20.49
C PRO A 147 -12.95 5.45 20.07
N ILE A 148 -13.03 5.69 18.77
CA ILE A 148 -13.57 6.95 18.22
C ILE A 148 -15.05 7.08 18.57
N TYR A 149 -15.83 6.04 18.29
CA TYR A 149 -17.26 6.05 18.58
C TYR A 149 -17.57 5.98 20.08
N MET A 150 -16.71 5.35 20.91
CA MET A 150 -16.81 5.39 22.36
C MET A 150 -16.71 6.83 22.89
N LEU A 151 -15.73 7.62 22.41
CA LEU A 151 -15.55 9.02 22.81
C LEU A 151 -16.74 9.87 22.38
N PHE A 152 -17.22 9.73 21.15
CA PHE A 152 -18.42 10.44 20.68
C PHE A 152 -19.66 10.06 21.52
N GLY A 153 -19.89 8.78 21.74
CA GLY A 153 -21.00 8.29 22.56
C GLY A 153 -20.95 8.82 23.98
N MET A 154 -19.75 8.81 24.61
CA MET A 154 -19.56 9.37 25.95
C MET A 154 -19.88 10.86 25.99
N SER A 155 -19.42 11.64 25.03
CA SER A 155 -19.66 13.10 24.97
C SER A 155 -21.16 13.42 24.86
N ILE A 156 -21.87 12.72 23.97
CA ILE A 156 -23.31 12.85 23.78
C ILE A 156 -24.05 12.41 25.06
N GLY A 157 -23.66 11.28 25.64
CA GLY A 157 -24.25 10.75 26.85
C GLY A 157 -24.07 11.69 28.06
N MET A 158 -22.89 12.30 28.22
CA MET A 158 -22.64 13.32 29.25
C MET A 158 -23.56 14.52 29.09
N SER A 159 -23.70 15.03 27.88
CA SER A 159 -24.53 16.20 27.59
C SER A 159 -26.00 15.94 27.95
N LEU A 160 -26.54 14.80 27.51
CA LEU A 160 -27.94 14.41 27.81
C LEU A 160 -28.16 14.07 29.29
N GLY A 161 -27.17 13.39 29.91
CA GLY A 161 -27.21 13.05 31.34
C GLY A 161 -27.16 14.30 32.22
N SER A 162 -26.37 15.30 31.86
CA SER A 162 -26.28 16.59 32.56
C SER A 162 -27.63 17.32 32.59
N LEU A 163 -28.35 17.35 31.48
CA LEU A 163 -29.68 17.96 31.37
C LEU A 163 -30.72 17.34 32.33
N ARG A 164 -30.53 16.09 32.71
CA ARG A 164 -31.42 15.31 33.61
C ARG A 164 -30.87 15.16 35.02
N GLY A 165 -29.72 15.75 35.33
CA GLY A 165 -29.06 15.56 36.63
C GLY A 165 -28.48 14.17 36.85
N GLN A 166 -28.33 13.36 35.80
CA GLN A 166 -27.86 11.95 35.84
C GLN A 166 -26.59 11.75 34.97
N LEU A 167 -25.56 12.53 35.22
CA LEU A 167 -24.34 12.57 34.43
C LEU A 167 -23.70 11.18 34.28
N ALA A 168 -23.52 10.45 35.38
CA ALA A 168 -22.87 9.14 35.37
C ALA A 168 -23.64 8.10 34.53
N LEU A 169 -24.97 8.09 34.63
CA LEU A 169 -25.81 7.20 33.84
C LEU A 169 -25.76 7.55 32.36
N GLY A 170 -25.78 8.85 32.01
CA GLY A 170 -25.62 9.32 30.65
C GLY A 170 -24.29 8.91 30.04
N MET A 171 -23.18 9.06 30.78
CA MET A 171 -21.86 8.58 30.35
C MET A 171 -21.82 7.08 30.09
N ALA A 172 -22.34 6.26 30.99
CA ALA A 172 -22.33 4.80 30.87
C ALA A 172 -23.13 4.32 29.64
N ILE A 173 -24.31 4.88 29.42
CA ILE A 173 -25.14 4.57 28.25
C ILE A 173 -24.45 5.03 26.97
N GLY A 174 -23.89 6.23 26.96
CA GLY A 174 -23.18 6.79 25.80
C GLY A 174 -21.95 5.97 25.40
N LEU A 175 -21.13 5.54 26.38
CA LEU A 175 -19.99 4.64 26.14
C LEU A 175 -20.44 3.29 25.53
N GLY A 176 -21.50 2.68 26.08
CA GLY A 176 -22.02 1.41 25.61
C GLY A 176 -22.53 1.49 24.16
N LEU A 177 -23.34 2.49 23.85
CA LEU A 177 -23.87 2.71 22.49
C LEU A 177 -22.75 3.06 21.51
N GLY A 178 -21.81 3.92 21.89
CA GLY A 178 -20.65 4.25 21.09
C GLY A 178 -19.76 3.03 20.79
N SER A 179 -19.51 2.19 21.81
CA SER A 179 -18.76 0.94 21.62
C SER A 179 -19.45 0.00 20.62
N LEU A 180 -20.77 -0.21 20.77
CA LEU A 180 -21.53 -1.04 19.83
C LEU A 180 -21.48 -0.50 18.40
N ALA A 181 -21.65 0.81 18.21
CA ALA A 181 -21.56 1.44 16.90
C ALA A 181 -20.17 1.25 16.27
N GLY A 182 -19.10 1.46 17.06
CA GLY A 182 -17.72 1.25 16.59
C GLY A 182 -17.43 -0.19 16.18
N ILE A 183 -17.94 -1.18 16.93
CA ILE A 183 -17.82 -2.61 16.61
C ILE A 183 -18.54 -2.92 15.29
N LEU A 184 -19.78 -2.48 15.13
CA LEU A 184 -20.58 -2.74 13.92
C LEU A 184 -19.92 -2.16 12.68
N ILE A 185 -19.39 -0.94 12.75
CA ILE A 185 -18.68 -0.30 11.63
C ILE A 185 -17.41 -1.07 11.30
N SER A 186 -16.60 -1.43 12.30
CA SER A 186 -15.38 -2.22 12.09
C SER A 186 -15.68 -3.59 11.45
N GLN A 187 -16.75 -4.25 11.85
CA GLN A 187 -17.20 -5.52 11.25
C GLN A 187 -17.65 -5.33 9.79
N SER A 188 -18.39 -4.26 9.50
CA SER A 188 -18.81 -3.93 8.14
C SER A 188 -17.63 -3.69 7.21
N GLU A 189 -16.62 -2.94 7.66
CA GLU A 189 -15.38 -2.72 6.89
C GLU A 189 -14.62 -4.03 6.64
N LYS A 190 -14.52 -4.88 7.65
CA LYS A 190 -13.91 -6.20 7.51
C LYS A 190 -14.63 -7.05 6.48
N GLN A 191 -15.96 -7.14 6.54
CA GLN A 191 -16.77 -7.89 5.58
C GLN A 191 -16.59 -7.37 4.14
N LYS A 192 -16.58 -6.04 3.95
CA LYS A 192 -16.31 -5.43 2.64
C LYS A 192 -14.94 -5.85 2.11
N ARG A 193 -13.90 -5.80 2.96
CA ARG A 193 -12.56 -6.22 2.57
C ARG A 193 -12.47 -7.71 2.21
N ASP A 194 -13.13 -8.57 2.98
CA ASP A 194 -13.15 -10.00 2.70
C ASP A 194 -13.85 -10.30 1.36
N ALA A 195 -14.91 -9.55 1.02
CA ALA A 195 -15.55 -9.63 -0.28
C ALA A 195 -14.61 -9.19 -1.43
N LEU A 196 -13.90 -8.06 -1.29
CA LEU A 196 -12.91 -7.59 -2.25
C LEU A 196 -11.75 -8.57 -2.42
N ARG A 197 -11.31 -9.21 -1.32
CA ARG A 197 -10.28 -10.27 -1.38
C ARG A 197 -10.76 -11.48 -2.19
N ALA A 198 -12.03 -11.85 -2.09
CA ALA A 198 -12.60 -12.93 -2.87
C ALA A 198 -12.75 -12.56 -4.36
N GLU A 199 -13.05 -11.30 -4.67
CA GLU A 199 -13.13 -10.78 -6.03
C GLU A 199 -11.76 -10.75 -6.72
N ARG A 200 -10.73 -10.30 -6.01
CA ARG A 200 -9.35 -10.25 -6.51
C ARG A 200 -8.81 -11.61 -6.94
N LYS A 201 -9.23 -12.70 -6.28
CA LYS A 201 -8.77 -14.07 -6.55
C LYS A 201 -9.49 -14.77 -7.71
N LYS A 202 -10.46 -14.12 -8.32
CA LYS A 202 -11.18 -14.63 -9.52
C LYS A 202 -10.51 -14.17 -10.81
#